data_2cc06c36282ac83f254e3bd9a9d1a3ab
#
_entry.id   2cc06c36282ac83f254e3bd9a9d1a3ab
#
_cell.length_a   1.000
_cell.length_b   1.000
_cell.length_c   1.000
_cell.angle_alpha   90.00
_cell.angle_beta   90.00
_cell.angle_gamma   90.00
#
_symmetry.space_group_name_H-M   'P 1'
#
loop_
_entity.id
_entity.type
_entity.pdbx_description
1 polymer ?
#
loop_
_entity_poly.entity_id
_entity_poly.type
_entity_poly.pdbx_seq_one_letter_code
_entity_poly.pdbx_strand_id
1 'polypeptide(L)'
;MNTNHPGPLTHNTLTVTDLLSQLEQRGCVCGSPADAVAVVGADRDSTPVIVQLLVGAGAWIACGCIVLGLGLADILENGAATALSGAALSGAALFLRRIRTGVFADSFSLCTGLTGLVLFTVGLTDLAGGSDLVPGVISLTLAAAVLYVPFDSPMFRFLSVSSALVLLTVSMGEELGTESIHVLILLETLGAGFIFTKLPQSLFRPLGYALAAAMPCTLLLTLEHSLSAWPAAIVQVCAQLWLLNFALSTGQPRRVAVLGLSGTAAALLGLLSAPGILAAIGLIILGHLERDVLLRALGLLFLPVYLIAFYYNLDTSLLTKSGILIATGVILWAARWYLRERVAAGLFETLDLPDDPDRHAVDQTHPSTADRFPTDRDTGAIS
;
A
#
# COMPACT_ATOMS: atom_id res chain seq x y z
N MET A 1 30.07 29.22 54.55
CA MET A 1 28.88 28.56 53.95
C MET A 1 28.62 29.22 52.60
N ASN A 2 29.10 28.60 51.54
CA ASN A 2 29.00 29.10 50.18
C ASN A 2 28.06 28.15 49.39
N THR A 3 26.82 28.55 49.24
CA THR A 3 25.81 27.80 48.50
C THR A 3 25.96 28.13 47.00
N ASN A 4 26.66 27.28 46.27
CA ASN A 4 26.66 27.30 44.80
C ASN A 4 25.26 26.84 44.30
N HIS A 5 24.43 27.78 43.86
CA HIS A 5 23.27 27.50 43.07
C HIS A 5 23.71 27.05 41.66
N PRO A 6 23.29 25.88 41.17
CA PRO A 6 23.49 25.54 39.76
C PRO A 6 22.61 26.47 38.91
N GLY A 7 23.25 27.22 38.02
CA GLY A 7 22.57 28.05 37.03
C GLY A 7 21.64 27.23 36.11
N PRO A 8 20.60 27.86 35.52
CA PRO A 8 19.66 27.19 34.69
C PRO A 8 20.37 26.57 33.47
N LEU A 9 20.14 25.26 33.26
CA LEU A 9 20.54 24.54 32.06
C LEU A 9 19.91 25.24 30.86
N THR A 10 20.68 26.04 30.15
CA THR A 10 20.28 26.56 28.82
C THR A 10 20.15 25.34 27.91
N HIS A 11 18.92 24.92 27.65
CA HIS A 11 18.61 24.02 26.53
C HIS A 11 19.08 24.72 25.24
N ASN A 12 20.31 24.37 24.80
CA ASN A 12 20.73 24.67 23.43
C ASN A 12 19.78 23.89 22.49
N THR A 13 18.71 24.53 22.07
CA THR A 13 17.90 24.04 20.96
C THR A 13 18.77 24.15 19.72
N LEU A 14 19.43 23.03 19.36
CA LEU A 14 20.12 22.91 18.09
C LEU A 14 19.10 23.19 16.99
N THR A 15 19.35 24.28 16.23
CA THR A 15 18.49 24.55 15.07
C THR A 15 18.80 23.54 13.98
N VAL A 16 17.82 23.24 13.13
CA VAL A 16 17.98 22.29 12.01
C VAL A 16 19.15 22.74 11.11
N THR A 17 19.38 24.03 10.98
CA THR A 17 20.52 24.61 10.27
C THR A 17 21.86 24.26 10.91
N ASP A 18 21.95 24.29 12.23
CA ASP A 18 23.20 23.93 12.94
C ASP A 18 23.51 22.45 12.81
N LEU A 19 22.48 21.62 12.82
CA LEU A 19 22.60 20.16 12.66
C LEU A 19 23.01 19.79 11.22
N LEU A 20 22.45 20.46 10.22
CA LEU A 20 22.81 20.28 8.80
C LEU A 20 24.26 20.73 8.55
N SER A 21 24.68 21.87 9.10
CA SER A 21 26.07 22.33 8.95
C SER A 21 27.09 21.39 9.58
N GLN A 22 26.75 20.76 10.73
CA GLN A 22 27.59 19.74 11.35
C GLN A 22 27.67 18.45 10.54
N LEU A 23 26.56 18.03 9.89
CA LEU A 23 26.53 16.86 9.04
C LEU A 23 27.29 17.09 7.73
N GLU A 24 27.24 18.30 7.17
CA GLU A 24 28.04 18.71 6.02
C GLU A 24 29.53 18.69 6.30
N GLN A 25 29.96 19.23 7.46
CA GLN A 25 31.35 19.18 7.91
C GLN A 25 31.88 17.76 8.11
N ARG A 26 30.98 16.79 8.39
CA ARG A 26 31.32 15.37 8.51
C ARG A 26 31.26 14.62 7.18
N GLY A 27 30.96 15.27 6.07
CA GLY A 27 30.83 14.65 4.74
C GLY A 27 29.66 13.68 4.61
N CYS A 28 28.67 13.76 5.50
CA CYS A 28 27.53 12.85 5.51
C CYS A 28 26.37 13.33 4.63
N VAL A 29 26.42 14.53 4.07
CA VAL A 29 25.38 15.13 3.24
C VAL A 29 25.98 15.55 1.92
N CYS A 30 25.49 14.98 0.81
CA CYS A 30 25.79 15.42 -0.54
C CYS A 30 24.65 16.32 -1.00
N GLY A 31 24.81 17.66 -0.93
CA GLY A 31 23.83 18.64 -1.38
C GLY A 31 23.98 19.97 -0.64
N SER A 32 23.42 21.03 -1.21
CA SER A 32 23.43 22.33 -0.54
C SER A 32 22.50 22.34 0.66
N PRO A 33 22.96 22.86 1.85
CA PRO A 33 22.09 23.00 3.01
C PRO A 33 20.86 23.88 2.73
N ALA A 34 20.93 24.75 1.75
CA ALA A 34 19.80 25.56 1.27
C ALA A 34 18.69 24.70 0.64
N ASP A 35 19.06 23.66 -0.11
CA ASP A 35 18.09 22.74 -0.72
C ASP A 35 17.39 21.89 0.34
N ALA A 36 18.13 21.45 1.36
CA ALA A 36 17.56 20.71 2.48
C ALA A 36 16.60 21.56 3.32
N VAL A 37 16.93 22.83 3.56
CA VAL A 37 16.06 23.79 4.25
C VAL A 37 14.83 24.12 3.41
N ALA A 38 14.96 24.21 2.07
CA ALA A 38 13.84 24.43 1.17
C ALA A 38 12.85 23.24 1.20
N VAL A 39 13.35 21.99 1.26
CA VAL A 39 12.51 20.79 1.39
C VAL A 39 11.80 20.74 2.74
N VAL A 40 12.49 21.06 3.85
CA VAL A 40 11.89 21.13 5.19
C VAL A 40 10.94 22.32 5.33
N GLY A 41 11.22 23.43 4.64
CA GLY A 41 10.33 24.61 4.58
C GLY A 41 9.03 24.34 3.83
N ALA A 42 9.10 23.59 2.73
CA ALA A 42 7.93 23.17 1.95
C ALA A 42 6.97 22.27 2.74
N ASP A 43 7.48 21.50 3.71
CA ASP A 43 6.66 20.65 4.57
C ASP A 43 5.95 21.43 5.71
N ARG A 44 6.42 22.65 6.00
CA ARG A 44 5.77 23.56 6.98
C ARG A 44 4.52 24.25 6.45
N ASP A 45 4.35 24.32 5.14
CA ASP A 45 3.17 24.89 4.49
C ASP A 45 2.07 23.84 4.24
N SER A 46 2.21 22.62 4.79
CA SER A 46 1.20 21.60 4.72
C SER A 46 -0.05 22.07 5.48
N THR A 47 -1.14 22.28 4.76
CA THR A 47 -2.45 22.60 5.36
C THR A 47 -2.83 21.55 6.40
N PRO A 48 -3.31 21.96 7.58
CA PRO A 48 -3.71 21.01 8.63
C PRO A 48 -4.68 19.95 8.09
N VAL A 49 -4.52 18.71 8.51
CA VAL A 49 -5.35 17.57 8.06
C VAL A 49 -6.85 17.87 8.21
N ILE A 50 -7.24 18.57 9.28
CA ILE A 50 -8.64 18.98 9.51
C ILE A 50 -9.15 19.90 8.40
N VAL A 51 -8.33 20.84 7.93
CA VAL A 51 -8.70 21.74 6.83
C VAL A 51 -8.84 20.96 5.53
N GLN A 52 -7.92 20.00 5.27
CA GLN A 52 -8.01 19.14 4.09
C GLN A 52 -9.29 18.29 4.10
N LEU A 53 -9.66 17.72 5.26
CA LEU A 53 -10.89 16.94 5.42
C LEU A 53 -12.13 17.83 5.22
N LEU A 54 -12.15 19.04 5.78
CA LEU A 54 -13.27 19.97 5.62
C LEU A 54 -13.45 20.41 4.17
N VAL A 55 -12.34 20.71 3.50
CA VAL A 55 -12.32 21.08 2.07
C VAL A 55 -12.79 19.90 1.22
N GLY A 56 -12.33 18.68 1.52
CA GLY A 56 -12.78 17.46 0.87
C GLY A 56 -14.29 17.25 1.02
N ALA A 57 -14.81 17.35 2.24
CA ALA A 57 -16.24 17.24 2.51
C ALA A 57 -17.05 18.30 1.75
N GLY A 58 -16.58 19.55 1.73
CA GLY A 58 -17.21 20.62 0.94
C GLY A 58 -17.25 20.33 -0.55
N ALA A 59 -16.16 19.75 -1.10
CA ALA A 59 -16.11 19.33 -2.50
C ALA A 59 -17.14 18.23 -2.82
N TRP A 60 -17.29 17.24 -1.94
CA TRP A 60 -18.30 16.18 -2.10
C TRP A 60 -19.72 16.73 -2.05
N ILE A 61 -20.02 17.64 -1.10
CA ILE A 61 -21.34 18.31 -1.02
C ILE A 61 -21.61 19.12 -2.30
N ALA A 62 -20.63 19.87 -2.79
CA ALA A 62 -20.78 20.64 -4.03
C ALA A 62 -21.08 19.75 -5.24
N CYS A 63 -20.38 18.61 -5.38
CA CYS A 63 -20.66 17.62 -6.43
C CYS A 63 -22.05 17.00 -6.27
N GLY A 64 -22.49 16.71 -5.05
CA GLY A 64 -23.85 16.24 -4.77
C GLY A 64 -24.90 17.26 -5.19
N CYS A 65 -24.68 18.56 -4.94
CA CYS A 65 -25.57 19.63 -5.42
C CYS A 65 -25.62 19.72 -6.94
N ILE A 66 -24.48 19.50 -7.64
CA ILE A 66 -24.46 19.46 -9.11
C ILE A 66 -25.32 18.30 -9.62
N VAL A 67 -25.16 17.08 -9.08
CA VAL A 67 -25.96 15.92 -9.47
C VAL A 67 -27.45 16.15 -9.20
N LEU A 68 -27.78 16.71 -8.03
CA LEU A 68 -29.14 17.06 -7.67
C LEU A 68 -29.74 18.08 -8.66
N GLY A 69 -28.95 19.11 -9.02
CA GLY A 69 -29.36 20.12 -10.01
C GLY A 69 -29.63 19.51 -11.39
N LEU A 70 -28.78 18.57 -11.85
CA LEU A 70 -29.00 17.83 -13.09
C LEU A 70 -30.26 16.95 -13.04
N GLY A 71 -30.53 16.33 -11.88
CA GLY A 71 -31.77 15.57 -11.66
C GLY A 71 -33.02 16.43 -11.70
N LEU A 72 -33.01 17.60 -11.03
CA LEU A 72 -34.11 18.55 -11.05
C LEU A 72 -34.37 19.19 -12.42
N ALA A 73 -33.37 19.18 -13.27
CA ALA A 73 -33.47 19.66 -14.66
C ALA A 73 -33.89 18.53 -15.65
N ASP A 74 -34.26 17.36 -15.15
CA ASP A 74 -34.65 16.14 -15.89
C ASP A 74 -33.59 15.65 -16.90
N ILE A 75 -32.36 16.12 -16.75
CA ILE A 75 -31.20 15.74 -17.60
C ILE A 75 -30.86 14.27 -17.38
N LEU A 76 -31.03 13.77 -16.15
CA LEU A 76 -30.71 12.39 -15.80
C LEU A 76 -31.74 11.35 -16.35
N GLU A 77 -32.90 11.79 -16.84
CA GLU A 77 -33.88 10.92 -17.47
C GLU A 77 -33.51 10.54 -18.92
N ASN A 78 -32.57 11.27 -19.52
CA ASN A 78 -32.09 11.01 -20.86
C ASN A 78 -30.64 10.53 -20.85
N GLY A 79 -30.41 9.27 -21.22
CA GLY A 79 -29.09 8.65 -21.22
C GLY A 79 -28.06 9.43 -22.03
N ALA A 80 -28.42 10.01 -23.16
CA ALA A 80 -27.51 10.82 -23.98
C ALA A 80 -27.13 12.13 -23.26
N ALA A 81 -28.09 12.81 -22.63
CA ALA A 81 -27.84 14.04 -21.89
C ALA A 81 -27.00 13.76 -20.64
N THR A 82 -27.27 12.64 -19.96
CA THR A 82 -26.49 12.17 -18.80
C THR A 82 -25.05 11.84 -19.20
N ALA A 83 -24.83 11.11 -20.29
CA ALA A 83 -23.48 10.81 -20.78
C ALA A 83 -22.71 12.08 -21.18
N LEU A 84 -23.35 13.01 -21.89
CA LEU A 84 -22.74 14.29 -22.28
C LEU A 84 -22.40 15.15 -21.06
N SER A 85 -23.30 15.22 -20.07
CA SER A 85 -23.02 15.94 -18.82
C SER A 85 -21.86 15.33 -18.04
N GLY A 86 -21.76 14.01 -18.00
CA GLY A 86 -20.65 13.28 -17.42
C GLY A 86 -19.32 13.57 -18.12
N ALA A 87 -19.29 13.56 -19.45
CA ALA A 87 -18.11 13.92 -20.23
C ALA A 87 -17.71 15.39 -20.02
N ALA A 88 -18.68 16.31 -19.98
CA ALA A 88 -18.44 17.73 -19.71
C ALA A 88 -17.86 17.96 -18.32
N LEU A 89 -18.39 17.30 -17.30
CA LEU A 89 -17.85 17.39 -15.92
C LEU A 89 -16.45 16.83 -15.82
N SER A 90 -16.16 15.69 -16.44
CA SER A 90 -14.81 15.12 -16.49
C SER A 90 -13.81 16.04 -17.20
N GLY A 91 -14.24 16.65 -18.33
CA GLY A 91 -13.45 17.66 -19.04
C GLY A 91 -13.21 18.92 -18.21
N ALA A 92 -14.24 19.42 -17.52
CA ALA A 92 -14.14 20.57 -16.62
C ALA A 92 -13.19 20.30 -15.44
N ALA A 93 -13.22 19.09 -14.88
CA ALA A 93 -12.32 18.65 -13.82
C ALA A 93 -10.86 18.66 -14.28
N LEU A 94 -10.57 18.13 -15.49
CA LEU A 94 -9.24 18.17 -16.09
C LEU A 94 -8.76 19.61 -16.35
N PHE A 95 -9.63 20.45 -16.86
CA PHE A 95 -9.34 21.85 -17.13
C PHE A 95 -9.04 22.63 -15.84
N LEU A 96 -9.89 22.44 -14.82
CA LEU A 96 -9.70 23.08 -13.52
C LEU A 96 -8.34 22.71 -12.91
N ARG A 97 -7.98 21.44 -12.97
CA ARG A 97 -6.71 20.93 -12.45
C ARG A 97 -5.49 21.53 -13.16
N ARG A 98 -5.60 21.83 -14.46
CA ARG A 98 -4.50 22.46 -15.22
C ARG A 98 -4.31 23.96 -14.92
N ILE A 99 -5.39 24.65 -14.54
CA ILE A 99 -5.36 26.11 -14.35
C ILE A 99 -5.15 26.50 -12.90
N ARG A 100 -5.69 25.73 -11.97
CA ARG A 100 -5.69 26.04 -10.54
C ARG A 100 -4.90 24.99 -9.76
N THR A 101 -3.95 25.46 -8.96
CA THR A 101 -3.19 24.67 -8.00
C THR A 101 -3.68 25.01 -6.58
N GLY A 102 -3.92 24.00 -5.74
CA GLY A 102 -4.32 24.20 -4.35
C GLY A 102 -5.24 23.08 -3.86
N VAL A 103 -5.26 22.89 -2.54
CA VAL A 103 -5.98 21.77 -1.89
C VAL A 103 -7.46 21.72 -2.26
N PHE A 104 -8.11 22.89 -2.36
CA PHE A 104 -9.52 22.97 -2.77
C PHE A 104 -9.70 22.54 -4.23
N ALA A 105 -8.88 23.08 -5.15
CA ALA A 105 -8.99 22.79 -6.58
C ALA A 105 -8.70 21.31 -6.85
N ASP A 106 -7.74 20.71 -6.14
CA ASP A 106 -7.40 19.29 -6.23
C ASP A 106 -8.55 18.41 -5.74
N SER A 107 -9.12 18.70 -4.58
CA SER A 107 -10.24 17.95 -4.02
C SER A 107 -11.49 18.09 -4.87
N PHE A 108 -11.82 19.31 -5.32
CA PHE A 108 -12.99 19.56 -6.14
C PHE A 108 -12.86 18.94 -7.54
N SER A 109 -11.68 19.03 -8.18
CA SER A 109 -11.44 18.39 -9.47
C SER A 109 -11.53 16.86 -9.38
N LEU A 110 -11.04 16.26 -8.26
CA LEU A 110 -11.15 14.84 -8.01
C LEU A 110 -12.64 14.41 -7.92
N CYS A 111 -13.41 15.07 -7.07
CA CYS A 111 -14.84 14.75 -6.90
C CYS A 111 -15.62 14.96 -8.18
N THR A 112 -15.41 16.08 -8.89
CA THR A 112 -16.09 16.40 -10.15
C THR A 112 -15.71 15.41 -11.25
N GLY A 113 -14.43 15.00 -11.33
CA GLY A 113 -13.96 14.01 -12.28
C GLY A 113 -14.57 12.62 -12.05
N LEU A 114 -14.64 12.18 -10.78
CA LEU A 114 -15.30 10.91 -10.44
C LEU A 114 -16.81 10.96 -10.68
N THR A 115 -17.46 12.04 -10.32
CA THR A 115 -18.89 12.25 -10.60
C THR A 115 -19.17 12.22 -12.11
N GLY A 116 -18.33 12.91 -12.90
CA GLY A 116 -18.39 12.89 -14.35
C GLY A 116 -18.21 11.48 -14.92
N LEU A 117 -17.26 10.70 -14.39
CA LEU A 117 -17.02 9.32 -14.78
C LEU A 117 -18.25 8.44 -14.52
N VAL A 118 -18.87 8.57 -13.35
CA VAL A 118 -20.09 7.82 -12.98
C VAL A 118 -21.26 8.21 -13.88
N LEU A 119 -21.52 9.50 -14.07
CA LEU A 119 -22.62 9.96 -14.93
C LEU A 119 -22.42 9.52 -16.39
N PHE A 120 -21.19 9.59 -16.89
CA PHE A 120 -20.86 9.10 -18.23
C PHE A 120 -21.19 7.62 -18.39
N THR A 121 -20.80 6.81 -17.40
CA THR A 121 -21.07 5.36 -17.38
C THR A 121 -22.56 5.08 -17.32
N VAL A 122 -23.29 5.70 -16.40
CA VAL A 122 -24.75 5.52 -16.25
C VAL A 122 -25.46 5.90 -17.54
N GLY A 123 -25.12 7.07 -18.13
CA GLY A 123 -25.74 7.51 -19.37
C GLY A 123 -25.49 6.57 -20.57
N LEU A 124 -24.28 6.00 -20.69
CA LEU A 124 -23.99 5.02 -21.74
C LEU A 124 -24.67 3.68 -21.50
N THR A 125 -24.81 3.24 -20.26
CA THR A 125 -25.53 2.02 -19.90
C THR A 125 -27.02 2.16 -20.24
N ASP A 126 -27.61 3.31 -19.93
CA ASP A 126 -29.02 3.61 -20.29
C ASP A 126 -29.25 3.65 -21.81
N LEU A 127 -28.33 4.27 -22.56
CA LEU A 127 -28.37 4.26 -24.03
C LEU A 127 -28.24 2.86 -24.64
N ALA A 128 -27.55 1.94 -23.97
CA ALA A 128 -27.39 0.55 -24.43
C ALA A 128 -28.60 -0.35 -24.11
N GLY A 129 -29.63 0.18 -23.45
CA GLY A 129 -30.86 -0.56 -23.12
C GLY A 129 -31.10 -0.77 -21.64
N GLY A 130 -30.16 -0.34 -20.77
CA GLY A 130 -30.33 -0.24 -19.32
C GLY A 130 -30.44 -1.55 -18.53
N SER A 131 -30.53 -2.71 -19.18
CA SER A 131 -30.74 -4.01 -18.52
C SER A 131 -29.45 -4.71 -18.17
N ASP A 132 -28.38 -4.50 -18.92
CA ASP A 132 -27.14 -5.25 -18.82
C ASP A 132 -26.03 -4.36 -18.20
N LEU A 133 -25.23 -4.94 -17.32
CA LEU A 133 -24.10 -4.25 -16.71
C LEU A 133 -22.85 -4.20 -17.60
N VAL A 134 -22.76 -5.09 -18.61
CA VAL A 134 -21.59 -5.17 -19.51
C VAL A 134 -21.28 -3.86 -20.20
N PRO A 135 -22.26 -3.12 -20.81
CA PRO A 135 -21.98 -1.79 -21.37
C PRO A 135 -21.43 -0.80 -20.36
N GLY A 136 -21.93 -0.86 -19.11
CA GLY A 136 -21.43 -0.05 -17.99
C GLY A 136 -19.97 -0.35 -17.68
N VAL A 137 -19.59 -1.62 -17.60
CA VAL A 137 -18.21 -2.05 -17.36
C VAL A 137 -17.28 -1.57 -18.48
N ILE A 138 -17.67 -1.77 -19.73
CA ILE A 138 -16.87 -1.35 -20.88
C ILE A 138 -16.69 0.17 -20.89
N SER A 139 -17.77 0.93 -20.69
CA SER A 139 -17.73 2.40 -20.70
C SER A 139 -16.90 2.95 -19.54
N LEU A 140 -17.06 2.40 -18.34
CA LEU A 140 -16.29 2.82 -17.15
C LEU A 140 -14.80 2.50 -17.31
N THR A 141 -14.47 1.30 -17.79
CA THR A 141 -13.08 0.88 -18.00
C THR A 141 -12.41 1.74 -19.08
N LEU A 142 -13.07 1.99 -20.20
CA LEU A 142 -12.55 2.87 -21.25
C LEU A 142 -12.37 4.31 -20.76
N ALA A 143 -13.37 4.87 -20.09
CA ALA A 143 -13.29 6.22 -19.57
C ALA A 143 -12.20 6.36 -18.49
N ALA A 144 -12.10 5.38 -17.59
CA ALA A 144 -11.01 5.33 -16.59
C ALA A 144 -9.63 5.26 -17.27
N ALA A 145 -9.47 4.42 -18.30
CA ALA A 145 -8.22 4.29 -19.05
C ALA A 145 -7.84 5.58 -19.79
N VAL A 146 -8.81 6.23 -20.44
CA VAL A 146 -8.61 7.51 -21.16
C VAL A 146 -8.21 8.63 -20.17
N LEU A 147 -8.85 8.69 -19.01
CA LEU A 147 -8.58 9.71 -17.99
C LEU A 147 -7.35 9.40 -17.14
N TYR A 148 -6.86 8.16 -17.16
CA TYR A 148 -5.76 7.69 -16.28
C TYR A 148 -4.48 8.49 -16.45
N VAL A 149 -4.06 8.76 -17.68
CA VAL A 149 -2.82 9.49 -17.98
C VAL A 149 -2.99 10.99 -17.81
N PRO A 150 -4.02 11.65 -18.42
CA PRO A 150 -4.16 13.09 -18.33
C PRO A 150 -4.54 13.61 -16.93
N PHE A 151 -5.16 12.73 -16.10
CA PHE A 151 -5.51 13.11 -14.73
C PHE A 151 -4.37 12.77 -13.77
N ASP A 152 -3.47 13.73 -13.56
CA ASP A 152 -2.28 13.54 -12.71
C ASP A 152 -2.62 13.58 -11.21
N SER A 153 -3.39 12.59 -10.75
CA SER A 153 -3.73 12.38 -9.34
C SER A 153 -3.69 10.89 -9.00
N PRO A 154 -2.83 10.46 -8.08
CA PRO A 154 -2.79 9.05 -7.69
C PRO A 154 -4.12 8.59 -7.09
N MET A 155 -4.83 9.49 -6.38
CA MET A 155 -6.13 9.20 -5.78
C MET A 155 -7.22 8.99 -6.84
N PHE A 156 -7.27 9.84 -7.89
CA PHE A 156 -8.20 9.67 -9.00
C PHE A 156 -7.94 8.35 -9.75
N ARG A 157 -6.66 8.07 -10.06
CA ARG A 157 -6.25 6.83 -10.72
C ARG A 157 -6.66 5.59 -9.91
N PHE A 158 -6.44 5.61 -8.61
CA PHE A 158 -6.85 4.55 -7.70
C PHE A 158 -8.36 4.37 -7.70
N LEU A 159 -9.14 5.44 -7.45
CA LEU A 159 -10.58 5.37 -7.32
C LEU A 159 -11.28 5.01 -8.64
N SER A 160 -10.81 5.54 -9.78
CA SER A 160 -11.39 5.22 -11.10
C SER A 160 -11.19 3.75 -11.48
N VAL A 161 -10.00 3.21 -11.22
CA VAL A 161 -9.71 1.79 -11.45
C VAL A 161 -10.46 0.91 -10.46
N SER A 162 -10.50 1.28 -9.18
CA SER A 162 -11.25 0.53 -8.16
C SER A 162 -12.75 0.47 -8.49
N SER A 163 -13.35 1.57 -8.95
CA SER A 163 -14.75 1.58 -9.35
C SER A 163 -15.01 0.70 -10.57
N ALA A 164 -14.08 0.69 -11.54
CA ALA A 164 -14.17 -0.20 -12.69
C ALA A 164 -14.08 -1.68 -12.30
N LEU A 165 -13.15 -2.01 -11.38
CA LEU A 165 -13.00 -3.38 -10.86
C LEU A 165 -14.22 -3.84 -10.06
N VAL A 166 -14.79 -2.97 -9.21
CA VAL A 166 -16.03 -3.29 -8.46
C VAL A 166 -17.18 -3.57 -9.42
N LEU A 167 -17.40 -2.70 -10.42
CA LEU A 167 -18.47 -2.91 -11.40
C LEU A 167 -18.23 -4.18 -12.23
N LEU A 168 -16.97 -4.45 -12.61
CA LEU A 168 -16.58 -5.69 -13.30
C LEU A 168 -16.88 -6.92 -12.44
N THR A 169 -16.56 -6.87 -11.14
CA THR A 169 -16.80 -7.97 -10.21
C THR A 169 -18.29 -8.27 -10.08
N VAL A 170 -19.13 -7.24 -9.95
CA VAL A 170 -20.59 -7.40 -9.87
C VAL A 170 -21.15 -7.97 -11.17
N SER A 171 -20.75 -7.43 -12.33
CA SER A 171 -21.25 -7.93 -13.63
C SER A 171 -20.81 -9.36 -13.92
N MET A 172 -19.60 -9.76 -13.50
CA MET A 172 -19.15 -11.14 -13.65
C MET A 172 -20.00 -12.12 -12.83
N GLY A 173 -20.42 -11.71 -11.63
CA GLY A 173 -21.30 -12.54 -10.79
C GLY A 173 -22.70 -12.72 -11.38
N GLU A 174 -23.25 -11.67 -11.98
CA GLU A 174 -24.64 -11.67 -12.47
C GLU A 174 -24.77 -12.16 -13.92
N GLU A 175 -23.89 -11.76 -14.83
CA GLU A 175 -24.09 -11.97 -16.27
C GLU A 175 -23.18 -13.05 -16.89
N LEU A 176 -21.92 -13.13 -16.47
CA LEU A 176 -20.90 -14.02 -17.08
C LEU A 176 -20.77 -15.38 -16.38
N GLY A 177 -21.51 -15.56 -15.29
CA GLY A 177 -21.45 -16.77 -14.50
C GLY A 177 -20.33 -16.73 -13.45
N THR A 178 -20.60 -17.40 -12.36
CA THR A 178 -19.79 -17.36 -11.15
C THR A 178 -18.37 -17.90 -11.32
N GLU A 179 -18.11 -18.74 -12.33
CA GLU A 179 -16.77 -19.25 -12.62
C GLU A 179 -15.80 -18.16 -13.14
N SER A 180 -16.33 -17.11 -13.78
CA SER A 180 -15.55 -15.99 -14.29
C SER A 180 -14.86 -15.20 -13.17
N ILE A 181 -15.39 -15.23 -11.93
CA ILE A 181 -14.79 -14.61 -10.75
C ILE A 181 -13.39 -15.15 -10.47
N HIS A 182 -13.13 -16.44 -10.75
CA HIS A 182 -11.79 -17.03 -10.57
C HIS A 182 -10.75 -16.44 -11.53
N VAL A 183 -11.17 -16.09 -12.76
CA VAL A 183 -10.31 -15.40 -13.73
C VAL A 183 -9.97 -14.00 -13.23
N LEU A 184 -10.95 -13.32 -12.64
CA LEU A 184 -10.72 -11.99 -12.05
C LEU A 184 -9.74 -12.06 -10.89
N ILE A 185 -9.89 -13.01 -9.95
CA ILE A 185 -8.94 -13.25 -8.86
C ILE A 185 -7.52 -13.49 -9.40
N LEU A 186 -7.40 -14.27 -10.47
CA LEU A 186 -6.11 -14.51 -11.12
C LEU A 186 -5.50 -13.21 -11.66
N LEU A 187 -6.29 -12.41 -12.39
CA LEU A 187 -5.83 -11.13 -12.94
C LEU A 187 -5.47 -10.12 -11.86
N GLU A 188 -6.27 -10.00 -10.80
CA GLU A 188 -6.00 -9.11 -9.67
C GLU A 188 -4.71 -9.52 -8.95
N THR A 189 -4.55 -10.80 -8.66
CA THR A 189 -3.40 -11.33 -7.92
C THR A 189 -2.12 -11.19 -8.73
N LEU A 190 -2.12 -11.62 -10.00
CA LEU A 190 -0.95 -11.51 -10.88
C LEU A 190 -0.65 -10.06 -11.24
N GLY A 191 -1.70 -9.26 -11.51
CA GLY A 191 -1.55 -7.84 -11.84
C GLY A 191 -0.94 -7.06 -10.70
N ALA A 192 -1.46 -7.20 -9.48
CA ALA A 192 -0.89 -6.55 -8.30
C ALA A 192 0.57 -6.99 -8.07
N GLY A 193 0.82 -8.30 -8.05
CA GLY A 193 2.16 -8.84 -7.89
C GLY A 193 3.15 -8.34 -8.94
N PHE A 194 2.76 -8.34 -10.22
CA PHE A 194 3.60 -7.88 -11.33
C PHE A 194 3.90 -6.38 -11.25
N ILE A 195 2.89 -5.55 -10.97
CA ILE A 195 3.06 -4.10 -10.90
C ILE A 195 4.04 -3.73 -9.78
N PHE A 196 3.85 -4.26 -8.57
CA PHE A 196 4.72 -3.92 -7.46
C PHE A 196 6.15 -4.46 -7.65
N THR A 197 6.34 -5.65 -8.23
CA THR A 197 7.68 -6.25 -8.35
C THR A 197 8.44 -5.85 -9.61
N LYS A 198 7.75 -5.48 -10.71
CA LYS A 198 8.39 -5.23 -12.02
C LYS A 198 8.20 -3.82 -12.54
N LEU A 199 7.17 -3.10 -12.10
CA LEU A 199 6.84 -1.75 -12.56
C LEU A 199 6.85 -0.75 -11.39
N PRO A 200 8.01 -0.41 -10.80
CA PRO A 200 8.10 0.48 -9.63
C PRO A 200 7.77 1.95 -9.95
N GLN A 201 7.32 2.25 -11.17
CA GLN A 201 7.00 3.61 -11.59
C GLN A 201 5.79 4.16 -10.83
N SER A 202 5.86 5.41 -10.42
CA SER A 202 4.79 6.12 -9.69
C SER A 202 3.45 6.12 -10.44
N LEU A 203 3.49 6.03 -11.76
CA LEU A 203 2.32 5.98 -12.63
C LEU A 203 1.47 4.72 -12.39
N PHE A 204 2.11 3.55 -12.23
CA PHE A 204 1.41 2.27 -12.11
C PHE A 204 1.07 1.88 -10.66
N ARG A 205 1.69 2.51 -9.67
CA ARG A 205 1.40 2.23 -8.25
C ARG A 205 -0.09 2.33 -7.90
N PRO A 206 -0.85 3.37 -8.30
CA PRO A 206 -2.28 3.44 -8.00
C PRO A 206 -3.08 2.28 -8.58
N LEU A 207 -2.71 1.79 -9.78
CA LEU A 207 -3.31 0.59 -10.38
C LEU A 207 -3.01 -0.66 -9.54
N GLY A 208 -1.77 -0.82 -9.08
CA GLY A 208 -1.40 -1.91 -8.18
C GLY A 208 -2.19 -1.91 -6.87
N TYR A 209 -2.39 -0.73 -6.26
CA TYR A 209 -3.22 -0.61 -5.06
C TYR A 209 -4.69 -0.91 -5.33
N ALA A 210 -5.23 -0.51 -6.48
CA ALA A 210 -6.61 -0.81 -6.86
C ALA A 210 -6.83 -2.32 -7.00
N LEU A 211 -5.93 -3.02 -7.69
CA LEU A 211 -5.97 -4.49 -7.82
C LEU A 211 -5.80 -5.19 -6.46
N ALA A 212 -4.85 -4.72 -5.63
CA ALA A 212 -4.63 -5.27 -4.29
C ALA A 212 -5.82 -5.04 -3.36
N ALA A 213 -6.57 -3.95 -3.52
CA ALA A 213 -7.76 -3.65 -2.73
C ALA A 213 -9.01 -4.36 -3.27
N ALA A 214 -9.11 -4.60 -4.58
CA ALA A 214 -10.21 -5.33 -5.19
C ALA A 214 -10.18 -6.82 -4.85
N MET A 215 -9.00 -7.44 -4.86
CA MET A 215 -8.82 -8.88 -4.58
C MET A 215 -9.49 -9.36 -3.28
N PRO A 216 -9.38 -8.68 -2.11
CA PRO A 216 -10.16 -8.99 -0.93
C PRO A 216 -11.67 -9.02 -1.15
N CYS A 217 -12.21 -8.04 -1.87
CA CYS A 217 -13.64 -7.94 -2.15
C CYS A 217 -14.10 -9.09 -3.04
N THR A 218 -13.35 -9.40 -4.09
CA THR A 218 -13.63 -10.50 -5.01
C THR A 218 -13.59 -11.86 -4.29
N LEU A 219 -12.62 -12.06 -3.37
CA LEU A 219 -12.54 -13.27 -2.55
C LEU A 219 -13.70 -13.40 -1.55
N LEU A 220 -14.20 -12.31 -0.99
CA LEU A 220 -15.39 -12.34 -0.13
C LEU A 220 -16.65 -12.75 -0.91
N LEU A 221 -16.79 -12.27 -2.16
CA LEU A 221 -17.90 -12.66 -3.03
C LEU A 221 -17.89 -14.17 -3.36
N THR A 222 -16.72 -14.80 -3.48
CA THR A 222 -16.66 -16.26 -3.68
C THR A 222 -17.26 -17.04 -2.50
N LEU A 223 -17.17 -16.51 -1.29
CA LEU A 223 -17.79 -17.11 -0.10
C LEU A 223 -19.31 -16.95 -0.13
N GLU A 224 -19.80 -15.79 -0.52
CA GLU A 224 -21.25 -15.50 -0.57
C GLU A 224 -21.97 -16.36 -1.59
N HIS A 225 -21.36 -16.57 -2.77
CA HIS A 225 -21.95 -17.37 -3.85
C HIS A 225 -21.71 -18.88 -3.71
N SER A 226 -21.16 -19.35 -2.58
CA SER A 226 -20.83 -20.77 -2.33
C SER A 226 -20.00 -21.42 -3.44
N LEU A 227 -19.12 -20.62 -4.08
CA LEU A 227 -18.29 -21.09 -5.19
C LEU A 227 -17.23 -22.09 -4.73
N SER A 228 -16.82 -22.96 -5.63
CA SER A 228 -15.68 -23.82 -5.40
C SER A 228 -14.43 -23.00 -5.06
N ALA A 229 -13.91 -23.13 -3.84
CA ALA A 229 -12.73 -22.37 -3.41
C ALA A 229 -11.41 -22.88 -4.02
N TRP A 230 -11.41 -24.05 -4.67
CA TRP A 230 -10.21 -24.70 -5.20
C TRP A 230 -9.45 -23.89 -6.24
N PRO A 231 -10.09 -23.30 -7.30
CA PRO A 231 -9.35 -22.53 -8.28
C PRO A 231 -8.68 -21.30 -7.66
N ALA A 232 -9.40 -20.58 -6.79
CA ALA A 232 -8.85 -19.42 -6.08
C ALA A 232 -7.70 -19.84 -5.14
N ALA A 233 -7.82 -20.97 -4.45
CA ALA A 233 -6.75 -21.50 -3.58
C ALA A 233 -5.48 -21.84 -4.38
N ILE A 234 -5.61 -22.48 -5.55
CA ILE A 234 -4.47 -22.78 -6.42
C ILE A 234 -3.77 -21.49 -6.86
N VAL A 235 -4.53 -20.51 -7.32
CA VAL A 235 -4.00 -19.19 -7.74
C VAL A 235 -3.21 -18.56 -6.59
N GLN A 236 -3.77 -18.52 -5.38
CA GLN A 236 -3.12 -17.91 -4.22
C GLN A 236 -1.87 -18.68 -3.78
N VAL A 237 -1.88 -20.01 -3.82
CA VAL A 237 -0.69 -20.83 -3.53
C VAL A 237 0.43 -20.55 -4.54
N CYS A 238 0.11 -20.53 -5.83
CA CYS A 238 1.09 -20.20 -6.89
C CYS A 238 1.65 -18.80 -6.73
N ALA A 239 0.79 -17.82 -6.42
CA ALA A 239 1.21 -16.45 -6.17
C ALA A 239 2.14 -16.34 -4.95
N GLN A 240 1.83 -17.05 -3.86
CA GLN A 240 2.70 -17.11 -2.68
C GLN A 240 4.08 -17.70 -2.99
N LEU A 241 4.11 -18.80 -3.72
CA LEU A 241 5.37 -19.43 -4.15
C LEU A 241 6.19 -18.49 -5.01
N TRP A 242 5.53 -17.79 -5.93
CA TRP A 242 6.20 -16.80 -6.79
C TRP A 242 6.74 -15.61 -5.99
N LEU A 243 5.96 -15.04 -5.07
CA LEU A 243 6.38 -13.95 -4.18
C LEU A 243 7.55 -14.36 -3.28
N LEU A 244 7.49 -15.55 -2.69
CA LEU A 244 8.56 -16.08 -1.86
C LEU A 244 9.83 -16.35 -2.66
N ASN A 245 9.68 -16.88 -3.88
CA ASN A 245 10.82 -17.07 -4.79
C ASN A 245 11.46 -15.73 -5.18
N PHE A 246 10.65 -14.69 -5.34
CA PHE A 246 11.12 -13.32 -5.61
C PHE A 246 11.81 -12.71 -4.38
N ALA A 247 11.22 -12.89 -3.18
CA ALA A 247 11.74 -12.37 -1.92
C ALA A 247 13.09 -12.98 -1.54
N LEU A 248 13.25 -14.27 -1.78
CA LEU A 248 14.47 -15.01 -1.53
C LEU A 248 15.42 -14.84 -2.72
N SER A 249 15.94 -13.64 -2.91
CA SER A 249 16.90 -13.33 -3.97
C SER A 249 18.14 -14.24 -3.90
N THR A 250 18.62 -14.56 -5.07
CA THR A 250 19.78 -15.36 -5.44
C THR A 250 20.94 -15.34 -4.44
N GLY A 251 21.26 -16.50 -3.89
CA GLY A 251 22.53 -16.72 -3.20
C GLY A 251 22.47 -17.35 -1.81
N GLN A 252 21.29 -17.50 -1.20
CA GLN A 252 21.22 -18.14 0.11
C GLN A 252 21.07 -19.66 0.00
N PRO A 253 21.98 -20.47 0.59
CA PRO A 253 21.91 -21.95 0.55
C PRO A 253 20.64 -22.53 1.19
N ARG A 254 19.95 -21.73 2.01
CA ARG A 254 18.70 -22.09 2.68
C ARG A 254 17.41 -21.83 1.89
N ARG A 255 17.53 -21.25 0.68
CA ARG A 255 16.39 -20.90 -0.18
C ARG A 255 15.42 -22.07 -0.39
N VAL A 256 15.95 -23.25 -0.69
CA VAL A 256 15.16 -24.45 -0.99
C VAL A 256 14.35 -24.90 0.23
N ALA A 257 14.95 -24.87 1.43
CA ALA A 257 14.27 -25.26 2.64
C ALA A 257 13.15 -24.28 3.04
N VAL A 258 13.38 -22.97 2.91
CA VAL A 258 12.37 -21.93 3.19
C VAL A 258 11.24 -21.99 2.19
N LEU A 259 11.56 -22.12 0.88
CA LEU A 259 10.54 -22.28 -0.17
C LEU A 259 9.74 -23.57 0.01
N GLY A 260 10.40 -24.68 0.35
CA GLY A 260 9.73 -25.96 0.59
C GLY A 260 8.76 -25.87 1.77
N LEU A 261 9.19 -25.32 2.90
CA LEU A 261 8.34 -25.21 4.08
C LEU A 261 7.18 -24.24 3.88
N SER A 262 7.47 -23.03 3.37
CA SER A 262 6.42 -22.03 3.12
C SER A 262 5.47 -22.49 2.02
N GLY A 263 5.96 -23.22 1.02
CA GLY A 263 5.15 -23.86 0.00
C GLY A 263 4.25 -24.95 0.57
N THR A 264 4.76 -25.81 1.47
CA THR A 264 3.93 -26.83 2.14
C THR A 264 2.89 -26.20 3.05
N ALA A 265 3.24 -25.14 3.81
CA ALA A 265 2.28 -24.42 4.63
C ALA A 265 1.20 -23.72 3.77
N ALA A 266 1.57 -23.10 2.66
CA ALA A 266 0.63 -22.51 1.73
C ALA A 266 -0.28 -23.56 1.08
N ALA A 267 0.28 -24.70 0.67
CA ALA A 267 -0.51 -25.81 0.12
C ALA A 267 -1.50 -26.38 1.14
N LEU A 268 -1.08 -26.57 2.40
CA LEU A 268 -1.97 -27.03 3.49
C LEU A 268 -3.10 -26.01 3.75
N LEU A 269 -2.80 -24.72 3.77
CA LEU A 269 -3.82 -23.68 3.90
C LEU A 269 -4.76 -23.66 2.69
N GLY A 270 -4.24 -23.86 1.48
CA GLY A 270 -5.04 -24.02 0.26
C GLY A 270 -5.96 -25.24 0.34
N LEU A 271 -5.48 -26.35 0.89
CA LEU A 271 -6.27 -27.57 1.11
C LEU A 271 -7.45 -27.36 2.08
N LEU A 272 -7.28 -26.46 3.06
CA LEU A 272 -8.36 -26.03 3.95
C LEU A 272 -9.37 -25.09 3.27
N SER A 273 -9.24 -24.88 1.94
CA SER A 273 -10.11 -24.02 1.13
C SER A 273 -10.24 -22.59 1.67
N ALA A 274 -9.14 -22.04 2.17
CA ALA A 274 -9.10 -20.69 2.74
C ALA A 274 -8.23 -19.72 1.91
N PRO A 275 -8.60 -19.44 0.63
CA PRO A 275 -7.79 -18.61 -0.28
C PRO A 275 -7.57 -17.17 0.22
N GLY A 276 -8.51 -16.61 0.98
CA GLY A 276 -8.39 -15.28 1.53
C GLY A 276 -7.32 -15.16 2.62
N ILE A 277 -7.05 -16.21 3.39
CA ILE A 277 -5.93 -16.21 4.34
C ILE A 277 -4.60 -16.12 3.58
N LEU A 278 -4.46 -16.90 2.50
CA LEU A 278 -3.29 -16.85 1.64
C LEU A 278 -3.13 -15.46 1.01
N ALA A 279 -4.21 -14.89 0.50
CA ALA A 279 -4.21 -13.54 -0.06
C ALA A 279 -3.77 -12.49 0.96
N ALA A 280 -4.29 -12.55 2.20
CA ALA A 280 -3.88 -11.65 3.28
C ALA A 280 -2.37 -11.77 3.58
N ILE A 281 -1.87 -12.99 3.68
CA ILE A 281 -0.43 -13.26 3.90
C ILE A 281 0.39 -12.72 2.72
N GLY A 282 -0.09 -12.91 1.48
CA GLY A 282 0.54 -12.37 0.26
C GLY A 282 0.68 -10.87 0.27
N LEU A 283 -0.39 -10.17 0.64
CA LEU A 283 -0.38 -8.69 0.78
C LEU A 283 0.59 -8.22 1.88
N ILE A 284 0.67 -8.94 3.00
CA ILE A 284 1.61 -8.62 4.09
C ILE A 284 3.05 -8.82 3.61
N ILE A 285 3.34 -9.94 2.92
CA ILE A 285 4.67 -10.22 2.37
C ILE A 285 5.05 -9.18 1.33
N LEU A 286 4.15 -8.89 0.38
CA LEU A 286 4.37 -7.89 -0.65
C LEU A 286 4.61 -6.49 -0.04
N GLY A 287 3.81 -6.10 0.95
CA GLY A 287 3.98 -4.85 1.68
C GLY A 287 5.27 -4.78 2.51
N HIS A 288 5.79 -5.94 2.93
CA HIS A 288 7.10 -5.99 3.59
C HIS A 288 8.25 -5.83 2.60
N LEU A 289 8.16 -6.48 1.44
CA LEU A 289 9.16 -6.39 0.36
C LEU A 289 9.27 -4.97 -0.19
N GLU A 290 8.14 -4.34 -0.46
CA GLU A 290 8.07 -2.97 -0.99
C GLU A 290 8.22 -1.89 0.08
N ARG A 291 8.38 -2.28 1.35
CA ARG A 291 8.41 -1.37 2.52
C ARG A 291 7.17 -0.48 2.60
N ASP A 292 6.04 -0.98 2.11
CA ASP A 292 4.80 -0.25 2.00
C ASP A 292 3.87 -0.55 3.18
N VAL A 293 3.56 0.51 3.96
CA VAL A 293 2.70 0.40 5.14
C VAL A 293 1.25 0.13 4.75
N LEU A 294 0.80 0.69 3.61
CA LEU A 294 -0.59 0.58 3.18
C LEU A 294 -0.94 -0.85 2.79
N LEU A 295 -0.08 -1.52 2.01
CA LEU A 295 -0.26 -2.93 1.64
C LEU A 295 -0.25 -3.85 2.86
N ARG A 296 0.65 -3.60 3.82
CA ARG A 296 0.69 -4.36 5.08
C ARG A 296 -0.59 -4.16 5.89
N ALA A 297 -1.04 -2.91 6.01
CA ALA A 297 -2.27 -2.59 6.73
C ALA A 297 -3.49 -3.24 6.07
N LEU A 298 -3.56 -3.23 4.73
CA LEU A 298 -4.62 -3.88 3.96
C LEU A 298 -4.66 -5.39 4.24
N GLY A 299 -3.52 -6.08 4.18
CA GLY A 299 -3.45 -7.50 4.49
C GLY A 299 -3.81 -7.84 5.93
N LEU A 300 -3.34 -7.01 6.90
CA LEU A 300 -3.66 -7.17 8.33
C LEU A 300 -5.13 -6.91 8.63
N LEU A 301 -5.77 -5.96 7.95
CA LEU A 301 -7.19 -5.66 8.11
C LEU A 301 -8.05 -6.73 7.43
N PHE A 302 -7.64 -7.19 6.26
CA PHE A 302 -8.38 -8.20 5.49
C PHE A 302 -8.43 -9.54 6.21
N LEU A 303 -7.33 -9.96 6.86
CA LEU A 303 -7.26 -11.26 7.52
C LEU A 303 -8.41 -11.52 8.52
N PRO A 304 -8.67 -10.66 9.53
CA PRO A 304 -9.79 -10.87 10.45
C PRO A 304 -11.16 -10.76 9.77
N VAL A 305 -11.31 -9.83 8.80
CA VAL A 305 -12.57 -9.69 8.05
C VAL A 305 -12.88 -10.98 7.30
N TYR A 306 -11.89 -11.53 6.60
CA TYR A 306 -12.06 -12.80 5.88
C TYR A 306 -12.35 -13.97 6.82
N LEU A 307 -11.65 -14.08 7.96
CA LEU A 307 -11.90 -15.14 8.95
C LEU A 307 -13.33 -15.08 9.50
N ILE A 308 -13.83 -13.90 9.78
CA ILE A 308 -15.21 -13.69 10.23
C ILE A 308 -16.18 -14.12 9.12
N ALA A 309 -16.02 -13.61 7.90
CA ALA A 309 -16.88 -13.96 6.78
C ALA A 309 -16.83 -15.47 6.47
N PHE A 310 -15.64 -16.05 6.46
CA PHE A 310 -15.44 -17.49 6.26
C PHE A 310 -16.17 -18.33 7.33
N TYR A 311 -16.06 -17.92 8.60
CA TYR A 311 -16.75 -18.60 9.70
C TYR A 311 -18.27 -18.58 9.54
N TYR A 312 -18.85 -17.46 9.14
CA TYR A 312 -20.30 -17.32 8.98
C TYR A 312 -20.83 -18.03 7.72
N ASN A 313 -20.07 -18.05 6.62
CA ASN A 313 -20.50 -18.65 5.35
C ASN A 313 -20.21 -20.15 5.23
N LEU A 314 -19.54 -20.76 6.21
CA LEU A 314 -19.28 -22.19 6.19
C LEU A 314 -20.54 -22.97 6.64
N ASP A 315 -21.23 -23.66 5.73
CA ASP A 315 -22.40 -24.50 6.02
C ASP A 315 -22.02 -25.86 6.65
N THR A 316 -21.29 -25.80 7.76
CA THR A 316 -20.82 -26.99 8.48
C THR A 316 -21.14 -26.89 9.98
N SER A 317 -21.00 -28.02 10.69
CA SER A 317 -21.20 -28.03 12.13
C SER A 317 -20.22 -27.09 12.87
N LEU A 318 -20.63 -26.54 14.00
CA LEU A 318 -19.78 -25.68 14.84
C LEU A 318 -18.45 -26.32 15.20
N LEU A 319 -18.47 -27.69 15.43
CA LEU A 319 -17.26 -28.46 15.72
C LEU A 319 -16.28 -28.45 14.55
N THR A 320 -16.77 -28.60 13.31
CA THR A 320 -15.94 -28.57 12.10
C THR A 320 -15.36 -27.15 11.88
N LYS A 321 -16.18 -26.11 12.08
CA LYS A 321 -15.72 -24.71 11.99
C LYS A 321 -14.57 -24.42 12.95
N SER A 322 -14.73 -24.81 14.22
CA SER A 322 -13.68 -24.62 15.22
C SER A 322 -12.43 -25.44 14.91
N GLY A 323 -12.60 -26.67 14.41
CA GLY A 323 -11.51 -27.53 13.98
C GLY A 323 -10.66 -26.91 12.87
N ILE A 324 -11.30 -26.33 11.83
CA ILE A 324 -10.61 -25.64 10.73
C ILE A 324 -9.83 -24.43 11.25
N LEU A 325 -10.43 -23.60 12.12
CA LEU A 325 -9.75 -22.43 12.68
C LEU A 325 -8.54 -22.83 13.55
N ILE A 326 -8.69 -23.86 14.36
CA ILE A 326 -7.58 -24.40 15.16
C ILE A 326 -6.47 -24.94 14.25
N ALA A 327 -6.83 -25.72 13.22
CA ALA A 327 -5.86 -26.26 12.27
C ALA A 327 -5.08 -25.17 11.54
N THR A 328 -5.76 -24.11 11.04
CA THR A 328 -5.11 -22.96 10.41
C THR A 328 -4.16 -22.25 11.38
N GLY A 329 -4.59 -22.04 12.61
CA GLY A 329 -3.76 -21.41 13.65
C GLY A 329 -2.52 -22.25 13.98
N VAL A 330 -2.66 -23.56 14.10
CA VAL A 330 -1.54 -24.50 14.35
C VAL A 330 -0.55 -24.50 13.18
N ILE A 331 -1.03 -24.52 11.93
CA ILE A 331 -0.17 -24.47 10.74
C ILE A 331 0.66 -23.18 10.73
N LEU A 332 0.02 -22.04 10.95
CA LEU A 332 0.70 -20.74 10.98
C LEU A 332 1.70 -20.65 12.14
N TRP A 333 1.32 -21.15 13.32
CA TRP A 333 2.20 -21.18 14.49
C TRP A 333 3.41 -22.09 14.27
N ALA A 334 3.20 -23.28 13.73
CA ALA A 334 4.28 -24.22 13.43
C ALA A 334 5.24 -23.66 12.37
N ALA A 335 4.71 -23.05 11.31
CA ALA A 335 5.52 -22.37 10.29
C ALA A 335 6.35 -21.24 10.91
N ARG A 336 5.75 -20.40 11.75
CA ARG A 336 6.46 -19.33 12.46
C ARG A 336 7.56 -19.85 13.38
N TRP A 337 7.26 -20.88 14.18
CA TRP A 337 8.21 -21.46 15.13
C TRP A 337 9.42 -22.02 14.40
N TYR A 338 9.20 -22.80 13.35
CA TYR A 338 10.26 -23.37 12.54
C TYR A 338 11.12 -22.29 11.84
N LEU A 339 10.49 -21.26 11.26
CA LEU A 339 11.22 -20.15 10.64
C LEU A 339 12.08 -19.41 11.66
N ARG A 340 11.55 -19.19 12.88
CA ARG A 340 12.29 -18.52 13.95
C ARG A 340 13.52 -19.30 14.37
N GLU A 341 13.41 -20.60 14.54
CA GLU A 341 14.55 -21.45 14.89
C GLU A 341 15.63 -21.43 13.80
N ARG A 342 15.22 -21.49 12.54
CA ARG A 342 16.16 -21.47 11.41
C ARG A 342 16.83 -20.12 11.23
N VAL A 343 16.11 -19.02 11.42
CA VAL A 343 16.69 -17.66 11.39
C VAL A 343 17.65 -17.48 12.57
N ALA A 344 17.29 -17.92 13.77
CA ALA A 344 18.16 -17.87 14.94
C ALA A 344 19.46 -18.68 14.73
N ALA A 345 19.35 -19.91 14.24
CA ALA A 345 20.51 -20.75 13.92
C ALA A 345 21.42 -20.09 12.86
N GLY A 346 20.84 -19.38 11.87
CA GLY A 346 21.61 -18.65 10.86
C GLY A 346 22.32 -17.40 11.37
N LEU A 347 21.75 -16.74 12.37
CA LEU A 347 22.38 -15.59 13.02
C LEU A 347 23.60 -15.99 13.85
N PHE A 348 23.56 -17.15 14.50
CA PHE A 348 24.71 -17.65 15.26
C PHE A 348 25.86 -18.10 14.35
N GLU A 349 25.55 -18.67 13.18
CA GLU A 349 26.59 -19.10 12.23
C GLU A 349 27.31 -17.95 11.51
N THR A 350 26.67 -16.77 11.43
CA THR A 350 27.28 -15.54 10.89
C THR A 350 28.07 -14.77 11.96
N LEU A 351 27.87 -15.07 13.24
CA LEU A 351 28.65 -14.50 14.36
C LEU A 351 29.94 -15.30 14.66
N ASP A 352 30.02 -16.56 14.22
CA ASP A 352 31.26 -17.33 14.13
C ASP A 352 32.03 -17.00 12.83
N LEU A 353 32.24 -15.73 12.54
CA LEU A 353 33.27 -15.31 11.59
C LEU A 353 34.60 -15.80 12.16
N PRO A 354 35.43 -16.53 11.38
CA PRO A 354 36.74 -16.91 11.81
C PRO A 354 37.46 -15.63 12.26
N ASP A 355 38.07 -15.70 13.43
CA ASP A 355 38.92 -14.64 13.94
C ASP A 355 39.79 -14.11 12.81
N ASP A 356 39.52 -12.90 12.38
CA ASP A 356 40.29 -12.24 11.33
C ASP A 356 41.67 -11.99 11.91
N PRO A 357 42.71 -12.73 11.49
CA PRO A 357 44.05 -12.61 12.07
C PRO A 357 44.60 -11.18 11.90
N ASP A 358 44.05 -10.40 10.97
CA ASP A 358 44.43 -9.02 10.74
C ASP A 358 43.87 -8.03 11.77
N ARG A 359 42.82 -8.40 12.53
CA ARG A 359 42.32 -7.53 13.63
C ARG A 359 43.33 -7.39 14.78
N HIS A 360 44.12 -8.42 15.06
CA HIS A 360 45.16 -8.35 16.09
C HIS A 360 46.39 -7.57 15.63
N ALA A 361 46.60 -7.40 14.32
CA ALA A 361 47.71 -6.62 13.79
C ALA A 361 47.44 -5.09 13.86
N VAL A 362 46.18 -4.67 13.78
CA VAL A 362 45.82 -3.24 13.82
C VAL A 362 45.85 -2.67 15.23
N ASP A 363 45.57 -3.50 16.26
CA ASP A 363 45.54 -3.06 17.66
C ASP A 363 46.98 -2.92 18.24
N GLN A 364 47.98 -3.53 17.62
CA GLN A 364 49.40 -3.43 18.05
C GLN A 364 50.15 -2.26 17.40
N THR A 365 49.55 -1.56 16.41
CA THR A 365 50.21 -0.43 15.73
C THR A 365 49.79 0.95 16.24
N HIS A 366 48.89 1.04 17.23
CA HIS A 366 48.62 2.30 17.91
C HIS A 366 49.63 2.48 19.05
N PRO A 367 50.70 3.31 18.88
CA PRO A 367 51.54 3.69 19.99
C PRO A 367 50.69 4.51 20.97
N SER A 368 50.74 4.05 22.23
CA SER A 368 50.14 4.73 23.37
C SER A 368 50.50 6.23 23.34
N THR A 369 49.55 7.07 22.93
CA THR A 369 49.66 8.54 23.02
C THR A 369 49.41 9.07 24.46
N ALA A 370 49.75 8.26 25.47
CA ALA A 370 49.59 8.66 26.88
C ALA A 370 50.71 9.60 27.41
N ASP A 371 51.75 9.92 26.62
CA ASP A 371 52.90 10.68 27.08
C ASP A 371 53.15 12.00 26.35
N ARG A 372 52.14 12.78 26.04
CA ARG A 372 52.34 14.17 25.57
C ARG A 372 51.25 15.13 26.09
N PHE A 373 51.21 15.32 27.40
CA PHE A 373 50.75 16.58 27.97
C PHE A 373 51.91 17.26 28.67
N PRO A 374 52.46 18.34 28.13
CA PRO A 374 53.36 19.20 28.89
C PRO A 374 52.52 19.98 29.91
N THR A 375 52.72 19.68 31.18
CA THR A 375 52.38 20.54 32.29
C THR A 375 53.25 21.79 32.22
N ASP A 376 52.82 22.85 31.58
CA ASP A 376 53.37 24.18 31.77
C ASP A 376 52.41 24.97 32.64
N ARG A 377 52.73 24.92 33.94
CA ARG A 377 52.39 25.95 34.90
C ARG A 377 53.46 27.01 34.79
N ASP A 378 53.14 28.14 34.28
CA ASP A 378 53.87 29.34 34.68
C ASP A 378 52.90 30.51 34.92
N THR A 379 52.95 30.88 36.16
CA THR A 379 52.50 32.08 36.81
C THR A 379 53.13 33.30 36.17
N GLY A 380 52.38 34.34 35.90
CA GLY A 380 52.86 35.65 35.50
C GLY A 380 51.79 36.71 35.77
N ALA A 381 51.92 37.28 36.95
CA ALA A 381 51.23 38.50 37.39
C ALA A 381 51.67 39.76 36.59
N ILE A 382 50.96 40.91 36.89
CA ILE A 382 51.29 42.33 36.63
C ILE A 382 50.53 42.81 35.32
N SER A 383 49.67 43.77 35.38
CA SER A 383 49.33 45.00 36.06
C SER A 383 48.01 45.53 35.53
#